data_96a2481b60b8d025bd877cde032fcd34
#
_entry.id   96a2481b60b8d025bd877cde032fcd34
#
_cell.length_a   1.000
_cell.length_b   1.000
_cell.length_c   1.000
_cell.angle_alpha   90.00
_cell.angle_beta   90.00
_cell.angle_gamma   90.00
#
_symmetry.space_group_name_H-M   'P 1'
#
loop_
_entity.id
_entity.type
_entity.pdbx_description
1 polymer ?
#
loop_
_entity_poly.entity_id
_entity_poly.type
_entity_poly.pdbx_seq_one_letter_code
_entity_poly.pdbx_strand_id
1 'polypeptide(L)'
;MYKGVIFDFNGTLFEDYDLQQEAWRELIRKYFGRDLEDSEFRSSFHGLGNVDILAYINSLDPEKQFDVSITDEKEIAYRQLCREHPERAVFIPGVEETLDAMKAAGIPMAIATACEISNVNFNIETFRLERWFSRDMIIYDDRTFPSKPAPDVYLRAAARLGLDPADCVVCEDSYNGIKAAEAAGIGRLIVRRTEPRIESIYHDPLIYAFIDDFVGFYPKYLL
;
A
#
# COMPACT_ATOMS: atom_id res chain seq x y z
N MET A 1 -8.63 23.08 7.87
CA MET A 1 -7.22 22.61 7.86
C MET A 1 -7.23 21.17 8.30
N TYR A 2 -6.63 20.27 7.56
CA TYR A 2 -6.57 18.85 7.93
C TYR A 2 -5.69 18.66 9.15
N LYS A 3 -6.02 17.66 9.97
CA LYS A 3 -5.43 17.49 11.33
C LYS A 3 -4.47 16.30 11.41
N GLY A 4 -4.51 15.38 10.43
CA GLY A 4 -3.63 14.21 10.40
C GLY A 4 -3.49 13.64 9.00
N VAL A 5 -2.46 12.79 8.81
CA VAL A 5 -2.17 12.14 7.53
C VAL A 5 -2.05 10.64 7.73
N ILE A 6 -2.69 9.90 6.85
CA ILE A 6 -2.65 8.44 6.80
C ILE A 6 -1.99 8.05 5.47
N PHE A 7 -0.94 7.26 5.54
CA PHE A 7 -0.22 6.77 4.37
C PHE A 7 -0.57 5.31 4.12
N ASP A 8 -0.91 4.95 2.90
CA ASP A 8 -0.63 3.60 2.44
C ASP A 8 0.90 3.40 2.38
N PHE A 9 1.36 2.15 2.27
CA PHE A 9 2.81 1.87 2.32
C PHE A 9 3.35 1.42 0.96
N ASN A 10 2.91 0.26 0.47
CA ASN A 10 3.42 -0.32 -0.77
C ASN A 10 2.85 0.43 -1.98
N GLY A 11 3.71 0.86 -2.90
CA GLY A 11 3.32 1.73 -4.00
C GLY A 11 3.20 3.21 -3.62
N THR A 12 3.06 3.54 -2.32
CA THR A 12 2.89 4.92 -1.84
C THR A 12 4.15 5.48 -1.20
N LEU A 13 4.68 4.87 -0.15
CA LEU A 13 5.94 5.28 0.50
C LEU A 13 7.14 4.51 -0.02
N PHE A 14 6.91 3.30 -0.50
CA PHE A 14 7.89 2.36 -1.01
C PHE A 14 7.44 1.84 -2.37
N GLU A 15 8.27 2.04 -3.41
CA GLU A 15 8.01 1.52 -4.74
C GLU A 15 8.45 0.07 -4.84
N ASP A 16 7.52 -0.87 -4.76
CA ASP A 16 7.80 -2.29 -4.75
C ASP A 16 7.11 -3.09 -5.88
N TYR A 17 6.50 -2.40 -6.83
CA TYR A 17 5.76 -3.02 -7.94
C TYR A 17 6.55 -4.13 -8.64
N ASP A 18 7.80 -3.85 -9.03
CA ASP A 18 8.64 -4.83 -9.73
C ASP A 18 9.01 -6.02 -8.85
N LEU A 19 9.24 -5.81 -7.54
CA LEU A 19 9.54 -6.86 -6.58
C LEU A 19 8.34 -7.78 -6.34
N GLN A 20 7.15 -7.19 -6.23
CA GLN A 20 5.89 -7.93 -6.12
C GLN A 20 5.63 -8.76 -7.38
N GLN A 21 5.80 -8.16 -8.55
CA GLN A 21 5.64 -8.85 -9.82
C GLN A 21 6.59 -10.03 -9.96
N GLU A 22 7.87 -9.85 -9.58
CA GLU A 22 8.89 -10.89 -9.65
C GLU A 22 8.56 -12.07 -8.74
N ALA A 23 8.14 -11.80 -7.49
CA ALA A 23 7.72 -12.84 -6.55
C ALA A 23 6.51 -13.63 -7.06
N TRP A 24 5.51 -12.96 -7.65
CA TRP A 24 4.37 -13.64 -8.25
C TRP A 24 4.76 -14.43 -9.50
N ARG A 25 5.68 -13.92 -10.33
CA ARG A 25 6.21 -14.67 -11.49
C ARG A 25 6.87 -15.97 -11.10
N GLU A 26 7.70 -15.95 -10.06
CA GLU A 26 8.34 -17.17 -9.55
C GLU A 26 7.30 -18.21 -9.14
N LEU A 27 6.27 -17.79 -8.43
CA LEU A 27 5.20 -18.67 -7.99
C LEU A 27 4.38 -19.23 -9.16
N ILE A 28 4.01 -18.40 -10.13
CA ILE A 28 3.27 -18.83 -11.33
C ILE A 28 4.11 -19.81 -12.15
N ARG A 29 5.42 -19.55 -12.31
CA ARG A 29 6.32 -20.49 -12.99
C ARG A 29 6.40 -21.84 -12.27
N LYS A 30 6.52 -21.81 -10.95
CA LYS A 30 6.62 -23.01 -10.11
C LYS A 30 5.39 -23.91 -10.21
N TYR A 31 4.20 -23.34 -10.10
CA TYR A 31 2.96 -24.11 -9.97
C TYR A 31 2.24 -24.35 -11.29
N PHE A 32 2.38 -23.45 -12.27
CA PHE A 32 1.70 -23.52 -13.56
C PHE A 32 2.61 -23.75 -14.76
N GLY A 33 3.94 -23.70 -14.57
CA GLY A 33 4.92 -23.94 -15.65
C GLY A 33 4.88 -22.90 -16.77
N ARG A 34 4.30 -21.71 -16.52
CA ARG A 34 4.22 -20.60 -17.46
C ARG A 34 4.73 -19.30 -16.84
N ASP A 35 4.97 -18.31 -17.65
CA ASP A 35 5.27 -16.96 -17.15
C ASP A 35 3.98 -16.20 -16.81
N LEU A 36 4.12 -15.16 -15.98
CA LEU A 36 3.11 -14.17 -15.69
C LEU A 36 3.38 -12.94 -16.56
N GLU A 37 2.47 -12.69 -17.50
CA GLU A 37 2.59 -11.55 -18.40
C GLU A 37 2.36 -10.23 -17.67
N ASP A 38 3.02 -9.16 -18.11
CA ASP A 38 2.88 -7.82 -17.50
C ASP A 38 1.43 -7.32 -17.51
N SER A 39 0.71 -7.60 -18.59
CA SER A 39 -0.70 -7.23 -18.71
C SER A 39 -1.59 -7.97 -17.73
N GLU A 40 -1.32 -9.26 -17.50
CA GLU A 40 -2.02 -10.09 -16.54
C GLU A 40 -1.73 -9.63 -15.11
N PHE A 41 -0.45 -9.32 -14.80
CA PHE A 41 -0.10 -8.79 -13.48
C PHE A 41 -0.85 -7.49 -13.19
N ARG A 42 -0.85 -6.55 -14.13
CA ARG A 42 -1.56 -5.27 -13.96
C ARG A 42 -3.06 -5.41 -13.76
N SER A 43 -3.70 -6.33 -14.47
CA SER A 43 -5.16 -6.47 -14.45
C SER A 43 -5.68 -7.34 -13.31
N SER A 44 -4.89 -8.31 -12.83
CA SER A 44 -5.38 -9.39 -11.97
C SER A 44 -4.58 -9.62 -10.69
N PHE A 45 -3.51 -8.84 -10.47
CA PHE A 45 -2.68 -8.94 -9.27
C PHE A 45 -2.46 -7.57 -8.61
N HIS A 46 -2.18 -6.53 -9.42
CA HIS A 46 -1.82 -5.22 -8.89
C HIS A 46 -2.98 -4.56 -8.11
N GLY A 47 -2.67 -4.12 -6.89
CA GLY A 47 -3.66 -3.46 -6.03
C GLY A 47 -4.71 -4.38 -5.42
N LEU A 48 -4.60 -5.71 -5.61
CA LEU A 48 -5.46 -6.70 -4.98
C LEU A 48 -4.82 -7.30 -3.74
N GLY A 49 -5.65 -7.69 -2.77
CA GLY A 49 -5.22 -8.48 -1.62
C GLY A 49 -4.91 -9.93 -2.01
N ASN A 50 -4.10 -10.60 -1.18
CA ASN A 50 -3.69 -11.99 -1.43
C ASN A 50 -4.89 -12.95 -1.60
N VAL A 51 -6.00 -12.71 -0.91
CA VAL A 51 -7.23 -13.54 -1.03
C VAL A 51 -7.84 -13.44 -2.42
N ASP A 52 -7.93 -12.23 -2.97
CA ASP A 52 -8.50 -11.99 -4.30
C ASP A 52 -7.57 -12.56 -5.39
N ILE A 53 -6.26 -12.39 -5.21
CA ILE A 53 -5.26 -12.98 -6.10
C ILE A 53 -5.33 -14.50 -6.06
N LEU A 54 -5.48 -15.10 -4.88
CA LEU A 54 -5.65 -16.53 -4.73
C LEU A 54 -6.93 -17.03 -5.45
N ALA A 55 -8.04 -16.30 -5.33
CA ALA A 55 -9.26 -16.63 -6.06
C ALA A 55 -9.03 -16.60 -7.58
N TYR A 56 -8.32 -15.59 -8.08
CA TYR A 56 -7.92 -15.53 -9.49
C TYR A 56 -7.03 -16.72 -9.88
N ILE A 57 -5.98 -17.02 -9.12
CA ILE A 57 -5.07 -18.15 -9.37
C ILE A 57 -5.85 -19.47 -9.43
N ASN A 58 -6.77 -19.70 -8.50
CA ASN A 58 -7.60 -20.90 -8.48
C ASN A 58 -8.57 -20.97 -9.68
N SER A 59 -8.93 -19.84 -10.27
CA SER A 59 -9.75 -19.82 -11.49
C SER A 59 -8.98 -20.19 -12.76
N LEU A 60 -7.63 -20.10 -12.74
CA LEU A 60 -6.80 -20.42 -13.91
C LEU A 60 -6.78 -21.92 -14.24
N ASP A 61 -6.92 -22.76 -13.23
CA ASP A 61 -6.94 -24.21 -13.39
C ASP A 61 -7.88 -24.82 -12.32
N PRO A 62 -9.13 -25.14 -12.70
CA PRO A 62 -10.10 -25.73 -11.78
C PRO A 62 -9.69 -27.08 -11.16
N GLU A 63 -8.75 -27.79 -11.78
CA GLU A 63 -8.23 -29.06 -11.25
C GLU A 63 -7.11 -28.84 -10.21
N LYS A 64 -6.51 -27.64 -10.18
CA LYS A 64 -5.48 -27.25 -9.22
C LYS A 64 -6.03 -26.18 -8.29
N GLN A 65 -6.37 -26.56 -7.08
CA GLN A 65 -6.86 -25.63 -6.07
C GLN A 65 -5.81 -25.46 -4.97
N PHE A 66 -5.42 -24.22 -4.75
CA PHE A 66 -4.44 -23.82 -3.75
C PHE A 66 -5.12 -23.18 -2.55
N ASP A 67 -4.58 -23.40 -1.38
CA ASP A 67 -4.98 -22.71 -0.16
C ASP A 67 -4.11 -21.45 0.07
N VAL A 68 -4.36 -20.75 1.16
CA VAL A 68 -3.68 -19.49 1.49
C VAL A 68 -2.16 -19.66 1.68
N SER A 69 -1.65 -20.86 1.91
CA SER A 69 -0.21 -21.09 2.10
C SER A 69 0.63 -20.74 0.88
N ILE A 70 0.03 -20.76 -0.31
CA ILE A 70 0.73 -20.32 -1.53
C ILE A 70 1.05 -18.81 -1.49
N THR A 71 0.19 -18.02 -0.87
CA THR A 71 0.43 -16.57 -0.70
C THR A 71 1.52 -16.32 0.35
N ASP A 72 1.59 -17.14 1.41
CA ASP A 72 2.68 -17.07 2.39
C ASP A 72 4.02 -17.37 1.74
N GLU A 73 4.08 -18.35 0.83
CA GLU A 73 5.28 -18.67 0.06
C GLU A 73 5.72 -17.47 -0.80
N LYS A 74 4.79 -16.84 -1.50
CA LYS A 74 5.05 -15.62 -2.28
C LYS A 74 5.60 -14.50 -1.40
N GLU A 75 5.03 -14.29 -0.21
CA GLU A 75 5.49 -13.23 0.69
C GLU A 75 6.92 -13.50 1.23
N ILE A 76 7.27 -14.78 1.42
CA ILE A 76 8.65 -15.16 1.76
C ILE A 76 9.60 -14.81 0.61
N ALA A 77 9.25 -15.17 -0.63
CA ALA A 77 10.05 -14.86 -1.82
C ALA A 77 10.20 -13.35 -2.00
N TYR A 78 9.12 -12.57 -1.86
CA TYR A 78 9.14 -11.13 -1.92
C TYR A 78 10.11 -10.50 -0.91
N ARG A 79 10.06 -10.90 0.36
CA ARG A 79 10.99 -10.39 1.37
C ARG A 79 12.42 -10.82 1.12
N GLN A 80 12.63 -11.98 0.51
CA GLN A 80 13.97 -12.42 0.09
C GLN A 80 14.50 -11.53 -1.03
N LEU A 81 13.70 -11.25 -2.07
CA LEU A 81 14.07 -10.33 -3.15
C LEU A 81 14.45 -8.94 -2.62
N CYS A 82 13.68 -8.42 -1.67
CA CYS A 82 13.99 -7.14 -1.04
C CYS A 82 15.35 -7.17 -0.30
N ARG A 83 15.72 -8.29 0.34
CA ARG A 83 17.01 -8.42 1.03
C ARG A 83 18.18 -8.60 0.07
N GLU A 84 17.97 -9.30 -1.04
CA GLU A 84 18.97 -9.53 -2.08
C GLU A 84 19.23 -8.28 -2.91
N HIS A 85 18.22 -7.39 -3.00
CA HIS A 85 18.26 -6.14 -3.75
C HIS A 85 17.94 -4.92 -2.87
N PRO A 86 18.77 -4.63 -1.85
CA PRO A 86 18.50 -3.52 -0.92
C PRO A 86 18.46 -2.16 -1.61
N GLU A 87 19.08 -1.99 -2.77
CA GLU A 87 19.01 -0.79 -3.60
C GLU A 87 17.62 -0.56 -4.22
N ARG A 88 16.78 -1.59 -4.26
CA ARG A 88 15.38 -1.51 -4.70
C ARG A 88 14.43 -1.35 -3.52
N ALA A 89 14.84 -1.76 -2.32
CA ALA A 89 14.05 -1.65 -1.09
C ALA A 89 14.32 -0.31 -0.39
N VAL A 90 13.97 0.78 -1.06
CA VAL A 90 14.19 2.15 -0.60
C VAL A 90 12.90 2.97 -0.64
N PHE A 91 12.82 3.99 0.19
CA PHE A 91 11.73 4.95 0.12
C PHE A 91 11.69 5.69 -1.22
N ILE A 92 10.48 6.06 -1.61
CA ILE A 92 10.26 7.01 -2.70
C ILE A 92 10.93 8.35 -2.34
N PRO A 93 11.53 9.06 -3.31
CA PRO A 93 12.21 10.33 -3.05
C PRO A 93 11.34 11.31 -2.26
N GLY A 94 11.92 11.95 -1.25
CA GLY A 94 11.26 12.95 -0.40
C GLY A 94 10.40 12.41 0.74
N VAL A 95 10.26 11.09 0.89
CA VAL A 95 9.48 10.47 1.98
C VAL A 95 10.10 10.78 3.34
N GLU A 96 11.40 10.51 3.52
CA GLU A 96 12.05 10.72 4.83
C GLU A 96 11.96 12.18 5.27
N GLU A 97 12.26 13.12 4.37
CA GLU A 97 12.19 14.55 4.64
C GLU A 97 10.76 15.00 4.97
N THR A 98 9.76 14.42 4.30
CA THR A 98 8.36 14.69 4.57
C THR A 98 7.95 14.20 5.96
N LEU A 99 8.29 12.96 6.30
CA LEU A 99 7.99 12.38 7.60
C LEU A 99 8.72 13.10 8.75
N ASP A 100 9.99 13.48 8.54
CA ASP A 100 10.75 14.27 9.52
C ASP A 100 10.11 15.65 9.74
N ALA A 101 9.72 16.34 8.68
CA ALA A 101 9.09 17.65 8.76
C ALA A 101 7.73 17.57 9.48
N MET A 102 6.91 16.58 9.16
CA MET A 102 5.60 16.37 9.81
C MET A 102 5.75 16.02 11.28
N LYS A 103 6.71 15.16 11.63
CA LYS A 103 7.02 14.83 13.02
C LYS A 103 7.48 16.06 13.81
N ALA A 104 8.37 16.87 13.22
CA ALA A 104 8.82 18.11 13.85
C ALA A 104 7.69 19.13 14.04
N ALA A 105 6.71 19.16 13.14
CA ALA A 105 5.53 20.00 13.24
C ALA A 105 4.43 19.43 14.16
N GLY A 106 4.61 18.22 14.70
CA GLY A 106 3.64 17.56 15.57
C GLY A 106 2.36 17.12 14.84
N ILE A 107 2.43 16.89 13.54
CA ILE A 107 1.28 16.41 12.75
C ILE A 107 1.09 14.91 13.03
N PRO A 108 -0.11 14.49 13.47
CA PRO A 108 -0.43 13.09 13.66
C PRO A 108 -0.32 12.30 12.36
N MET A 109 0.38 11.16 12.40
CA MET A 109 0.61 10.30 11.24
C MET A 109 0.30 8.84 11.56
N ALA A 110 -0.27 8.13 10.60
CA ALA A 110 -0.47 6.67 10.66
C ALA A 110 -0.16 6.02 9.31
N ILE A 111 0.14 4.73 9.34
CA ILE A 111 0.21 3.87 8.16
C ILE A 111 -1.05 3.00 8.14
N ALA A 112 -1.65 2.82 6.95
CA ALA A 112 -2.81 1.97 6.71
C ALA A 112 -2.55 1.09 5.48
N THR A 113 -2.06 -0.13 5.70
CA THR A 113 -1.62 -1.05 4.65
C THR A 113 -2.46 -2.32 4.58
N ALA A 114 -2.58 -2.90 3.39
CA ALA A 114 -3.15 -4.23 3.19
C ALA A 114 -2.16 -5.38 3.46
N CYS A 115 -0.93 -5.07 3.87
CA CYS A 115 0.07 -6.07 4.22
C CYS A 115 -0.31 -6.86 5.46
N GLU A 116 0.10 -8.11 5.50
CA GLU A 116 0.05 -8.96 6.70
C GLU A 116 1.20 -8.62 7.67
N ILE A 117 1.07 -9.08 8.91
CA ILE A 117 2.01 -8.80 10.02
C ILE A 117 3.47 -9.13 9.70
N SER A 118 3.72 -10.19 8.93
CA SER A 118 5.08 -10.59 8.54
C SER A 118 5.78 -9.55 7.66
N ASN A 119 5.04 -8.96 6.72
CA ASN A 119 5.55 -7.87 5.88
C ASN A 119 5.64 -6.55 6.64
N VAL A 120 4.68 -6.29 7.53
CA VAL A 120 4.75 -5.11 8.42
C VAL A 120 6.01 -5.14 9.28
N ASN A 121 6.34 -6.29 9.88
CA ASN A 121 7.57 -6.43 10.67
C ASN A 121 8.82 -6.20 9.81
N PHE A 122 8.85 -6.80 8.62
CA PHE A 122 9.92 -6.59 7.65
C PHE A 122 10.08 -5.11 7.28
N ASN A 123 8.97 -4.43 6.98
CA ASN A 123 8.96 -3.01 6.62
C ASN A 123 9.44 -2.11 7.77
N ILE A 124 9.02 -2.41 9.02
CA ILE A 124 9.48 -1.67 10.21
C ILE A 124 11.00 -1.74 10.33
N GLU A 125 11.57 -2.94 10.19
CA GLU A 125 13.03 -3.15 10.28
C GLU A 125 13.77 -2.50 9.11
N THR A 126 13.34 -2.77 7.88
CA THR A 126 14.01 -2.31 6.66
C THR A 126 14.04 -0.79 6.55
N PHE A 127 12.90 -0.15 6.81
CA PHE A 127 12.72 1.29 6.66
C PHE A 127 12.87 2.06 7.97
N ARG A 128 13.16 1.39 9.08
CA ARG A 128 13.28 2.00 10.41
C ARG A 128 12.08 2.88 10.76
N LEU A 129 10.88 2.36 10.51
CA LEU A 129 9.63 3.12 10.63
C LEU A 129 9.39 3.64 12.05
N GLU A 130 10.01 3.04 13.08
CA GLU A 130 9.95 3.48 14.46
C GLU A 130 10.53 4.90 14.70
N ARG A 131 11.26 5.45 13.70
CA ARG A 131 11.66 6.86 13.73
C ARG A 131 10.45 7.79 13.75
N TRP A 132 9.35 7.41 13.12
CA TRP A 132 8.18 8.27 12.88
C TRP A 132 6.88 7.72 13.46
N PHE A 133 6.73 6.40 13.48
CA PHE A 133 5.49 5.73 13.86
C PHE A 133 5.71 4.82 15.05
N SER A 134 4.89 4.95 16.10
CA SER A 134 4.74 3.88 17.08
C SER A 134 3.98 2.72 16.44
N ARG A 135 4.20 1.51 16.95
CA ARG A 135 3.65 0.30 16.33
C ARG A 135 2.12 0.30 16.22
N ASP A 136 1.44 0.91 17.16
CA ASP A 136 -0.02 1.04 17.19
C ASP A 136 -0.57 2.06 16.16
N MET A 137 0.30 2.86 15.55
CA MET A 137 -0.03 3.75 14.42
C MET A 137 0.16 3.07 13.05
N ILE A 138 0.52 1.78 13.02
CA ILE A 138 0.61 0.99 11.79
C ILE A 138 -0.57 0.02 11.77
N ILE A 139 -1.60 0.37 11.00
CA ILE A 139 -2.79 -0.45 10.79
C ILE A 139 -2.53 -1.36 9.59
N TYR A 140 -2.74 -2.65 9.78
CA TYR A 140 -2.41 -3.69 8.80
C TYR A 140 -3.53 -4.74 8.73
N ASP A 141 -3.50 -5.59 7.73
CA ASP A 141 -4.43 -6.72 7.61
C ASP A 141 -4.15 -7.77 8.70
N ASP A 142 -4.91 -7.71 9.77
CA ASP A 142 -4.92 -8.68 10.86
C ASP A 142 -6.03 -9.75 10.70
N ARG A 143 -6.68 -9.77 9.54
CA ARG A 143 -7.81 -10.65 9.19
C ARG A 143 -9.04 -10.47 10.08
N THR A 144 -9.14 -9.38 10.85
CA THR A 144 -10.30 -9.08 11.71
C THR A 144 -11.30 -8.12 11.03
N PHE A 145 -10.97 -7.62 9.85
CA PHE A 145 -11.79 -6.71 9.05
C PHE A 145 -11.56 -6.95 7.55
N PRO A 146 -12.51 -6.53 6.69
CA PRO A 146 -12.35 -6.64 5.25
C PRO A 146 -11.18 -5.80 4.74
N SER A 147 -10.43 -6.33 3.75
CA SER A 147 -9.36 -5.61 3.07
C SER A 147 -9.91 -4.51 2.15
N LYS A 148 -9.06 -3.59 1.67
CA LYS A 148 -9.38 -2.61 0.62
C LYS A 148 -10.05 -3.35 -0.57
N PRO A 149 -11.17 -2.86 -1.12
CA PRO A 149 -11.71 -1.50 -1.03
C PRO A 149 -12.65 -1.21 0.15
N ALA A 150 -12.79 -2.09 1.13
CA ALA A 150 -13.53 -1.77 2.35
C ALA A 150 -12.84 -0.65 3.13
N PRO A 151 -13.61 0.24 3.82
CA PRO A 151 -13.08 1.44 4.46
C PRO A 151 -12.32 1.18 5.77
N ASP A 152 -12.39 -0.03 6.29
CA ASP A 152 -12.05 -0.38 7.67
C ASP A 152 -10.63 0.02 8.06
N VAL A 153 -9.65 -0.20 7.18
CA VAL A 153 -8.24 0.14 7.45
C VAL A 153 -8.07 1.65 7.70
N TYR A 154 -8.74 2.50 6.92
CA TYR A 154 -8.67 3.95 7.07
C TYR A 154 -9.50 4.45 8.25
N LEU A 155 -10.67 3.87 8.51
CA LEU A 155 -11.47 4.17 9.69
C LEU A 155 -10.71 3.85 10.98
N ARG A 156 -10.02 2.71 11.02
CA ARG A 156 -9.17 2.33 12.16
C ARG A 156 -7.98 3.26 12.31
N ALA A 157 -7.33 3.66 11.22
CA ALA A 157 -6.23 4.60 11.25
C ALA A 157 -6.66 5.98 11.78
N ALA A 158 -7.77 6.52 11.29
CA ALA A 158 -8.33 7.77 11.79
C ALA A 158 -8.68 7.69 13.29
N ALA A 159 -9.30 6.58 13.70
CA ALA A 159 -9.61 6.33 15.12
C ALA A 159 -8.35 6.27 15.99
N ARG A 160 -7.27 5.66 15.51
CA ARG A 160 -5.97 5.65 16.22
C ARG A 160 -5.36 7.02 16.36
N LEU A 161 -5.51 7.87 15.35
CA LEU A 161 -5.10 9.27 15.41
C LEU A 161 -6.00 10.12 16.32
N GLY A 162 -7.17 9.59 16.75
CA GLY A 162 -8.18 10.35 17.51
C GLY A 162 -8.88 11.41 16.66
N LEU A 163 -9.00 11.20 15.35
CA LEU A 163 -9.52 12.14 14.37
C LEU A 163 -10.79 11.61 13.70
N ASP A 164 -11.63 12.54 13.24
CA ASP A 164 -12.69 12.24 12.29
C ASP A 164 -12.02 11.93 10.91
N PRO A 165 -12.46 10.92 10.17
CA PRO A 165 -11.96 10.66 8.82
C PRO A 165 -11.98 11.90 7.91
N ALA A 166 -13.00 12.74 8.00
CA ALA A 166 -13.12 13.99 7.25
C ALA A 166 -12.02 15.03 7.58
N ASP A 167 -11.34 14.89 8.71
CA ASP A 167 -10.20 15.71 9.11
C ASP A 167 -8.85 15.15 8.64
N CYS A 168 -8.84 13.96 8.01
CA CYS A 168 -7.63 13.29 7.56
C CYS A 168 -7.34 13.50 6.08
N VAL A 169 -6.04 13.53 5.76
CA VAL A 169 -5.51 13.36 4.39
C VAL A 169 -5.06 11.91 4.26
N VAL A 170 -5.39 11.25 3.16
CA VAL A 170 -4.83 9.95 2.79
C VAL A 170 -3.88 10.12 1.60
N CYS A 171 -2.72 9.47 1.65
CA CYS A 171 -1.84 9.27 0.51
C CYS A 171 -1.96 7.81 0.06
N GLU A 172 -2.24 7.60 -1.22
CA GLU A 172 -2.54 6.29 -1.82
C GLU A 172 -2.05 6.22 -3.27
N ASP A 173 -1.97 5.01 -3.83
CA ASP A 173 -1.54 4.78 -5.22
C ASP A 173 -2.47 3.83 -5.99
N SER A 174 -3.27 3.02 -5.27
CA SER A 174 -4.06 1.94 -5.87
C SER A 174 -5.54 2.27 -5.99
N TYR A 175 -6.21 1.62 -6.96
CA TYR A 175 -7.67 1.74 -7.12
C TYR A 175 -8.43 1.35 -5.86
N ASN A 176 -8.11 0.19 -5.30
CA ASN A 176 -8.81 -0.32 -4.13
C ASN A 176 -8.58 0.57 -2.90
N GLY A 177 -7.38 1.13 -2.76
CA GLY A 177 -7.10 2.07 -1.68
C GLY A 177 -7.83 3.40 -1.82
N ILE A 178 -7.94 3.93 -3.04
CA ILE A 178 -8.74 5.12 -3.33
C ILE A 178 -10.21 4.87 -2.96
N LYS A 179 -10.78 3.74 -3.38
CA LYS A 179 -12.16 3.37 -3.04
C LYS A 179 -12.38 3.16 -1.54
N ALA A 180 -11.40 2.60 -0.85
CA ALA A 180 -11.44 2.48 0.61
C ALA A 180 -11.42 3.84 1.31
N ALA A 181 -10.60 4.79 0.83
CA ALA A 181 -10.55 6.15 1.36
C ALA A 181 -11.86 6.92 1.13
N GLU A 182 -12.45 6.79 -0.08
CA GLU A 182 -13.78 7.33 -0.39
C GLU A 182 -14.84 6.79 0.57
N ALA A 183 -14.92 5.46 0.68
CA ALA A 183 -15.90 4.79 1.53
C ALA A 183 -15.71 5.12 3.02
N ALA A 184 -14.49 5.44 3.45
CA ALA A 184 -14.18 5.87 4.80
C ALA A 184 -14.60 7.34 5.09
N GLY A 185 -14.95 8.12 4.07
CA GLY A 185 -15.29 9.53 4.21
C GLY A 185 -14.07 10.41 4.52
N ILE A 186 -12.89 10.04 3.99
CA ILE A 186 -11.65 10.83 4.16
C ILE A 186 -11.82 12.22 3.56
N GLY A 187 -11.29 13.23 4.25
CA GLY A 187 -11.49 14.63 3.84
C GLY A 187 -10.69 15.05 2.61
N ARG A 188 -9.54 14.41 2.34
CA ARG A 188 -8.69 14.69 1.18
C ARG A 188 -7.87 13.49 0.79
N LEU A 189 -7.75 13.27 -0.51
CA LEU A 189 -6.94 12.20 -1.08
C LEU A 189 -5.81 12.80 -1.95
N ILE A 190 -4.60 12.31 -1.77
CA ILE A 190 -3.44 12.60 -2.61
C ILE A 190 -2.99 11.28 -3.21
N VAL A 191 -2.99 11.19 -4.53
CA VAL A 191 -2.71 9.95 -5.25
C VAL A 191 -1.32 10.00 -5.84
N ARG A 192 -0.48 9.01 -5.49
CA ARG A 192 0.79 8.81 -6.15
C ARG A 192 0.56 8.08 -7.48
N ARG A 193 1.21 8.58 -8.55
CA ARG A 193 1.16 7.92 -9.84
C ARG A 193 2.09 6.72 -9.85
N THR A 194 1.53 5.53 -9.89
CA THR A 194 2.24 4.28 -10.16
C THR A 194 2.16 3.89 -11.63
N GLU A 195 1.11 4.39 -12.32
CA GLU A 195 0.90 4.20 -13.75
C GLU A 195 0.56 5.54 -14.44
N PRO A 196 1.02 5.75 -15.70
CA PRO A 196 0.71 6.97 -16.45
C PRO A 196 -0.79 7.20 -16.70
N ARG A 197 -1.62 6.17 -16.53
CA ARG A 197 -3.07 6.19 -16.81
C ARG A 197 -3.93 6.44 -15.57
N ILE A 198 -3.34 6.48 -14.38
CA ILE A 198 -4.14 6.57 -13.15
C ILE A 198 -5.00 7.84 -13.13
N GLU A 199 -4.50 8.96 -13.63
CA GLU A 199 -5.26 10.22 -13.74
C GLU A 199 -6.46 10.13 -14.70
N SER A 200 -6.34 9.36 -15.79
CA SER A 200 -7.43 9.22 -16.77
C SER A 200 -8.57 8.32 -16.29
N ILE A 201 -8.29 7.48 -15.30
CA ILE A 201 -9.25 6.54 -14.71
C ILE A 201 -10.00 7.18 -13.54
N TYR A 202 -9.37 8.17 -12.86
CA TYR A 202 -9.90 8.76 -11.64
C TYR A 202 -10.26 10.23 -11.80
N HIS A 203 -11.57 10.48 -11.89
CA HIS A 203 -12.17 11.82 -11.79
C HIS A 203 -12.95 11.96 -10.48
N ASP A 204 -12.34 11.56 -9.37
CA ASP A 204 -12.97 11.67 -8.08
C ASP A 204 -12.75 13.07 -7.49
N PRO A 205 -13.81 13.79 -7.08
CA PRO A 205 -13.67 15.12 -6.47
C PRO A 205 -12.92 15.11 -5.12
N LEU A 206 -12.74 13.95 -4.51
CA LEU A 206 -11.95 13.78 -3.30
C LEU A 206 -10.44 13.85 -3.58
N ILE A 207 -10.00 13.53 -4.80
CA ILE A 207 -8.60 13.61 -5.20
C ILE A 207 -8.18 15.07 -5.32
N TYR A 208 -7.40 15.50 -4.35
CA TYR A 208 -6.88 16.86 -4.31
C TYR A 208 -5.66 17.06 -5.24
N ALA A 209 -4.80 16.08 -5.33
CA ALA A 209 -3.59 16.14 -6.14
C ALA A 209 -3.09 14.73 -6.55
N PHE A 210 -2.42 14.71 -7.69
CA PHE A 210 -1.56 13.61 -8.11
C PHE A 210 -0.10 14.00 -7.93
N ILE A 211 0.70 13.07 -7.40
CA ILE A 211 2.13 13.27 -7.17
C ILE A 211 2.93 12.11 -7.78
N ASP A 212 4.19 12.36 -8.13
CA ASP A 212 5.11 11.32 -8.59
C ASP A 212 6.01 10.87 -7.42
N ASP A 213 6.35 11.79 -6.54
CA ASP A 213 7.20 11.60 -5.36
C ASP A 213 6.79 12.54 -4.22
N PHE A 214 7.54 12.51 -3.12
CA PHE A 214 7.32 13.34 -1.95
C PHE A 214 8.27 14.54 -1.83
N VAL A 215 9.04 14.87 -2.87
CA VAL A 215 9.93 16.04 -2.85
C VAL A 215 9.10 17.32 -2.70
N GLY A 216 9.34 18.04 -1.60
CA GLY A 216 8.59 19.26 -1.27
C GLY A 216 7.12 19.06 -0.90
N PHE A 217 6.74 17.83 -0.57
CA PHE A 217 5.34 17.46 -0.26
C PHE A 217 4.77 18.26 0.91
N TYR A 218 5.47 18.30 2.05
CA TYR A 218 4.97 18.92 3.25
C TYR A 218 4.57 20.39 3.07
N PRO A 219 5.43 21.30 2.58
CA PRO A 219 5.07 22.69 2.39
C PRO A 219 4.02 22.91 1.30
N LYS A 220 3.93 22.03 0.32
CA LYS A 220 3.03 22.22 -0.83
C LYS A 220 1.58 21.78 -0.55
N TYR A 221 1.41 20.71 0.22
CA TYR A 221 0.11 20.06 0.35
C TYR A 221 -0.48 20.10 1.77
N LEU A 222 0.36 20.38 2.78
CA LEU A 222 -0.06 20.30 4.19
C LEU A 222 0.05 21.64 4.95
N LEU A 223 0.74 22.65 4.42
CA LEU A 223 0.73 24.02 4.92
C LEU A 223 -0.31 24.87 4.18
#